data_25a4f0e5ed75275e4eee524cd1401e98
#
_entry.id   25a4f0e5ed75275e4eee524cd1401e98
#
_cell.length_a   1.000
_cell.length_b   1.000
_cell.length_c   1.000
_cell.angle_alpha   90.00
_cell.angle_beta   90.00
_cell.angle_gamma   90.00
#
_symmetry.space_group_name_H-M   'P 1'
#
loop_
_entity.id
_entity.type
_entity.pdbx_description
1 polymer ?
#
loop_
_entity_poly.entity_id
_entity_poly.type
_entity_poly.pdbx_seq_one_letter_code
_entity_poly.pdbx_strand_id
1 'polypeptide(L)'
;VTWPGLDLGGARARLRAQQARGDASLALYDQTVLRALEDVENALVSYGQRQSQLRSLTDQAAASRRAAELARVRYKEGGLDFLVLLDAERTLLAAEDAVSVAETGVNTDVAAVYKALGGGWPAAE
;
A
#
# COMPACT_ATOMS: atom_id res chain seq x y z
N VAL A 1 28.21 38.92 44.63
CA VAL A 1 27.11 39.50 43.84
C VAL A 1 27.55 39.50 42.39
N THR A 2 27.22 38.49 41.63
CA THR A 2 27.48 38.40 40.18
C THR A 2 26.39 39.17 39.44
N TRP A 3 26.76 40.31 38.89
CA TRP A 3 25.85 41.13 38.08
C TRP A 3 25.81 40.61 36.65
N PRO A 4 24.67 40.13 36.10
CA PRO A 4 24.60 39.52 34.77
C PRO A 4 24.69 40.56 33.62
N GLY A 5 24.91 41.84 33.93
CA GLY A 5 24.85 42.93 32.96
C GLY A 5 26.06 43.07 32.00
N LEU A 6 27.14 42.29 32.19
CA LEU A 6 28.37 42.40 31.38
C LEU A 6 28.74 41.15 30.59
N ASP A 7 27.92 40.08 30.59
CA ASP A 7 28.17 38.90 29.79
C ASP A 7 27.52 39.01 28.38
N LEU A 8 28.00 39.98 27.60
CA LEU A 8 27.58 40.16 26.20
C LEU A 8 27.94 38.96 25.34
N GLY A 9 28.99 38.20 25.71
CA GLY A 9 29.40 37.00 25.03
C GLY A 9 28.40 35.86 25.23
N GLY A 10 28.00 35.63 26.46
CA GLY A 10 26.99 34.61 26.80
C GLY A 10 25.60 34.94 26.25
N ALA A 11 25.22 36.23 26.26
CA ALA A 11 23.94 36.66 25.69
C ALA A 11 23.89 36.41 24.16
N ARG A 12 24.97 36.76 23.45
CA ARG A 12 25.09 36.48 22.01
C ARG A 12 25.12 34.97 21.69
N ALA A 13 25.79 34.15 22.50
CA ALA A 13 25.82 32.72 22.36
C ALA A 13 24.43 32.09 22.54
N ARG A 14 23.67 32.56 23.54
CA ARG A 14 22.27 32.15 23.78
C ARG A 14 21.36 32.53 22.61
N LEU A 15 21.52 33.74 22.07
CA LEU A 15 20.75 34.16 20.89
C LEU A 15 21.02 33.28 19.69
N ARG A 16 22.29 33.01 19.36
CA ARG A 16 22.66 32.09 18.26
C ARG A 16 22.13 30.68 18.51
N ALA A 17 22.18 30.20 19.74
CA ALA A 17 21.63 28.88 20.07
C ALA A 17 20.10 28.82 19.87
N GLN A 18 19.37 29.90 20.18
CA GLN A 18 17.93 29.94 19.93
C GLN A 18 17.60 30.07 18.45
N GLN A 19 18.37 30.83 17.69
CA GLN A 19 18.23 30.92 16.23
C GLN A 19 18.47 29.54 15.59
N ALA A 20 19.55 28.84 15.94
CA ALA A 20 19.84 27.50 15.44
C ALA A 20 18.74 26.48 15.82
N ARG A 21 18.12 26.59 16.99
CA ARG A 21 16.97 25.76 17.36
C ARG A 21 15.74 26.07 16.51
N GLY A 22 15.50 27.34 16.21
CA GLY A 22 14.44 27.76 15.29
C GLY A 22 14.62 27.17 13.91
N ASP A 23 15.83 27.29 13.35
CA ASP A 23 16.18 26.71 12.03
C ASP A 23 16.04 25.19 12.02
N ALA A 24 16.48 24.51 13.09
CA ALA A 24 16.32 23.07 13.23
C ALA A 24 14.84 22.65 13.32
N SER A 25 14.00 23.43 14.01
CA SER A 25 12.56 23.17 14.10
C SER A 25 11.86 23.34 12.75
N LEU A 26 12.27 24.34 11.97
CA LEU A 26 11.76 24.56 10.63
C LEU A 26 12.15 23.40 9.69
N ALA A 27 13.41 23.00 9.71
CA ALA A 27 13.89 21.87 8.91
C ALA A 27 13.17 20.55 9.29
N LEU A 28 12.87 20.33 10.57
CA LEU A 28 12.11 19.19 11.04
C LEU A 28 10.65 19.24 10.55
N TYR A 29 10.05 20.41 10.54
CA TYR A 29 8.70 20.61 9.98
C TYR A 29 8.69 20.26 8.48
N ASP A 30 9.61 20.83 7.70
CA ASP A 30 9.72 20.55 6.26
C ASP A 30 9.92 19.04 6.00
N GLN A 31 10.80 18.40 6.77
CA GLN A 31 11.01 16.95 6.68
C GLN A 31 9.73 16.16 6.98
N THR A 32 8.96 16.59 7.97
CA THR A 32 7.70 15.91 8.33
C THR A 32 6.67 16.03 7.22
N VAL A 33 6.54 17.20 6.61
CA VAL A 33 5.65 17.43 5.47
C VAL A 33 6.06 16.57 4.26
N LEU A 34 7.35 16.55 3.93
CA LEU A 34 7.86 15.73 2.82
C LEU A 34 7.61 14.24 3.05
N ARG A 35 7.80 13.73 4.27
CA ARG A 35 7.49 12.34 4.62
C ARG A 35 6.00 12.03 4.49
N ALA A 36 5.14 12.95 4.94
CA ALA A 36 3.70 12.75 4.81
C ALA A 36 3.26 12.68 3.33
N LEU A 37 3.86 13.50 2.46
CA LEU A 37 3.62 13.43 1.01
C LEU A 37 4.13 12.12 0.41
N GLU A 38 5.34 11.69 0.78
CA GLU A 38 5.91 10.41 0.36
C GLU A 38 5.03 9.22 0.76
N ASP A 39 4.52 9.22 1.99
CA ASP A 39 3.62 8.17 2.49
C ASP A 39 2.33 8.09 1.65
N VAL A 40 1.73 9.23 1.30
CA VAL A 40 0.53 9.29 0.45
C VAL A 40 0.83 8.79 -0.96
N GLU A 41 1.92 9.26 -1.58
CA GLU A 41 2.31 8.84 -2.93
C GLU A 41 2.57 7.33 -2.98
N ASN A 42 3.32 6.79 -2.01
CA ASN A 42 3.60 5.37 -1.92
C ASN A 42 2.32 4.54 -1.75
N ALA A 43 1.39 4.99 -0.92
CA ALA A 43 0.11 4.32 -0.72
C ALA A 43 -0.74 4.31 -2.01
N LEU A 44 -0.79 5.41 -2.75
CA LEU A 44 -1.53 5.52 -4.01
C LEU A 44 -0.90 4.66 -5.11
N VAL A 45 0.43 4.63 -5.22
CA VAL A 45 1.15 3.79 -6.19
C VAL A 45 0.91 2.31 -5.88
N SER A 46 1.02 1.90 -4.62
CA SER A 46 0.74 0.52 -4.19
C SER A 46 -0.69 0.10 -4.55
N TYR A 47 -1.66 0.94 -4.24
CA TYR A 47 -3.07 0.69 -4.58
C TYR A 47 -3.28 0.53 -6.09
N GLY A 48 -2.71 1.41 -6.91
CA GLY A 48 -2.82 1.35 -8.37
C GLY A 48 -2.20 0.08 -8.96
N GLN A 49 -1.03 -0.32 -8.46
CA GLN A 49 -0.35 -1.55 -8.88
C GLN A 49 -1.17 -2.79 -8.50
N ARG A 50 -1.70 -2.84 -7.27
CA ARG A 50 -2.50 -3.96 -6.79
C ARG A 50 -3.83 -4.09 -7.54
N GLN A 51 -4.46 -2.98 -7.89
CA GLN A 51 -5.64 -3.00 -8.78
C GLN A 51 -5.32 -3.59 -10.17
N SER A 52 -4.16 -3.23 -10.74
CA SER A 52 -3.73 -3.79 -12.02
C SER A 52 -3.46 -5.29 -11.91
N GLN A 53 -2.82 -5.72 -10.82
CA GLN A 53 -2.59 -7.13 -10.51
C GLN A 53 -3.91 -7.91 -10.37
N LEU A 54 -4.88 -7.38 -9.64
CA LEU A 54 -6.20 -7.99 -9.47
C LEU A 54 -6.90 -8.21 -10.81
N ARG A 55 -6.86 -7.22 -11.72
CA ARG A 55 -7.44 -7.38 -13.07
C ARG A 55 -6.79 -8.55 -13.81
N SER A 56 -5.45 -8.61 -13.83
CA SER A 56 -4.72 -9.68 -14.50
C SER A 56 -5.04 -11.07 -13.92
N LEU A 57 -5.14 -11.18 -12.60
CA LEU A 57 -5.51 -12.42 -11.92
C LEU A 57 -6.97 -12.82 -12.20
N THR A 58 -7.88 -11.85 -12.30
CA THR A 58 -9.29 -12.09 -12.67
C THR A 58 -9.38 -12.64 -14.11
N ASP A 59 -8.62 -12.07 -15.04
CA ASP A 59 -8.56 -12.56 -16.41
C ASP A 59 -7.97 -13.97 -16.48
N GLN A 60 -6.93 -14.26 -15.69
CA GLN A 60 -6.35 -15.60 -15.56
C GLN A 60 -7.35 -16.60 -15.00
N ALA A 61 -8.09 -16.26 -13.94
CA ALA A 61 -9.11 -17.13 -13.36
C ALA A 61 -10.24 -17.40 -14.36
N ALA A 62 -10.66 -16.41 -15.14
CA ALA A 62 -11.65 -16.58 -16.20
C ALA A 62 -11.15 -17.51 -17.31
N ALA A 63 -9.87 -17.43 -17.68
CA ALA A 63 -9.27 -18.34 -18.66
C ALA A 63 -9.17 -19.79 -18.11
N SER A 64 -8.75 -19.95 -16.85
CA SER A 64 -8.67 -21.25 -16.18
C SER A 64 -10.04 -21.90 -16.02
N ARG A 65 -11.08 -21.10 -15.74
CA ARG A 65 -12.47 -21.59 -15.66
C ARG A 65 -12.94 -22.15 -17.00
N ARG A 66 -12.71 -21.43 -18.10
CA ARG A 66 -13.05 -21.93 -19.43
C ARG A 66 -12.28 -23.22 -19.78
N ALA A 67 -11.01 -23.31 -19.40
CA ALA A 67 -10.20 -24.52 -19.63
C ALA A 67 -10.74 -25.72 -18.82
N ALA A 68 -11.09 -25.53 -17.55
CA ALA A 68 -11.68 -26.57 -16.70
C ALA A 68 -13.05 -27.02 -17.22
N GLU A 69 -13.90 -26.10 -17.67
CA GLU A 69 -15.18 -26.41 -18.28
C GLU A 69 -15.01 -27.29 -19.56
N LEU A 70 -14.08 -26.90 -20.42
CA LEU A 70 -13.78 -27.70 -21.62
C LEU A 70 -13.23 -29.08 -21.25
N ALA A 71 -12.34 -29.17 -20.26
CA ALA A 71 -11.81 -30.43 -19.77
C ALA A 71 -12.93 -31.35 -19.23
N ARG A 72 -13.90 -30.78 -18.47
CA ARG A 72 -15.07 -31.54 -17.98
C ARG A 72 -15.93 -32.12 -19.12
N VAL A 73 -16.18 -31.32 -20.16
CA VAL A 73 -16.96 -31.77 -21.32
C VAL A 73 -16.22 -32.90 -22.01
N ARG A 74 -14.93 -32.71 -22.35
CA ARG A 74 -14.12 -33.73 -23.03
C ARG A 74 -13.97 -35.02 -22.22
N TYR A 75 -13.83 -34.91 -20.90
CA TYR A 75 -13.78 -36.11 -20.05
C TYR A 75 -15.10 -36.88 -20.07
N LYS A 76 -16.25 -36.20 -20.03
CA LYS A 76 -17.56 -36.85 -20.14
C LYS A 76 -17.78 -37.57 -21.49
N GLU A 77 -17.18 -37.04 -22.54
CA GLU A 77 -17.22 -37.64 -23.89
C GLU A 77 -16.19 -38.78 -24.06
N GLY A 78 -15.39 -39.09 -23.04
CA GLY A 78 -14.35 -40.10 -23.06
C GLY A 78 -13.09 -39.70 -23.84
N GLY A 79 -12.97 -38.43 -24.22
CA GLY A 79 -11.85 -37.88 -24.99
C GLY A 79 -10.69 -37.31 -24.18
N LEU A 80 -10.74 -37.40 -22.84
CA LEU A 80 -9.71 -36.85 -21.97
C LEU A 80 -9.45 -37.75 -20.74
N ASP A 81 -8.18 -37.86 -20.34
CA ASP A 81 -7.79 -38.57 -19.11
C ASP A 81 -8.24 -37.81 -17.87
N PHE A 82 -8.61 -38.55 -16.81
CA PHE A 82 -9.01 -38.00 -15.52
C PHE A 82 -7.91 -37.13 -14.89
N LEU A 83 -6.65 -37.46 -15.04
CA LEU A 83 -5.54 -36.68 -14.49
C LEU A 83 -5.46 -35.29 -15.11
N VAL A 84 -5.75 -35.18 -16.42
CA VAL A 84 -5.77 -33.86 -17.10
C VAL A 84 -6.95 -33.01 -16.65
N LEU A 85 -8.13 -33.63 -16.40
CA LEU A 85 -9.26 -32.94 -15.79
C LEU A 85 -8.90 -32.45 -14.40
N LEU A 86 -8.31 -33.28 -13.56
CA LEU A 86 -7.92 -32.95 -12.21
C LEU A 86 -6.91 -31.79 -12.17
N ASP A 87 -5.95 -31.77 -13.08
CA ASP A 87 -4.96 -30.70 -13.21
C ASP A 87 -5.62 -29.37 -13.61
N ALA A 88 -6.57 -29.40 -14.54
CA ALA A 88 -7.35 -28.21 -14.92
C ALA A 88 -8.18 -27.65 -13.74
N GLU A 89 -8.81 -28.54 -12.94
CA GLU A 89 -9.57 -28.15 -11.75
C GLU A 89 -8.67 -27.54 -10.67
N ARG A 90 -7.49 -28.12 -10.43
CA ARG A 90 -6.51 -27.58 -9.48
C ARG A 90 -5.98 -26.22 -9.91
N THR A 91 -5.74 -26.05 -11.20
CA THR A 91 -5.30 -24.77 -11.78
C THR A 91 -6.38 -23.70 -11.62
N LEU A 92 -7.65 -24.05 -11.82
CA LEU A 92 -8.77 -23.14 -11.58
C LEU A 92 -8.84 -22.71 -10.11
N LEU A 93 -8.81 -23.68 -9.18
CA LEU A 93 -8.85 -23.38 -7.75
C LEU A 93 -7.70 -22.47 -7.31
N ALA A 94 -6.48 -22.73 -7.79
CA ALA A 94 -5.33 -21.88 -7.49
C ALA A 94 -5.49 -20.46 -8.04
N ALA A 95 -6.08 -20.31 -9.23
CA ALA A 95 -6.34 -18.99 -9.81
C ALA A 95 -7.43 -18.22 -9.05
N GLU A 96 -8.49 -18.89 -8.60
CA GLU A 96 -9.56 -18.29 -7.81
C GLU A 96 -9.07 -17.86 -6.40
N ASP A 97 -8.22 -18.68 -5.78
CA ASP A 97 -7.56 -18.34 -4.51
C ASP A 97 -6.67 -17.10 -4.67
N ALA A 98 -5.89 -17.03 -5.75
CA ALA A 98 -5.05 -15.87 -6.05
C ALA A 98 -5.87 -14.57 -6.21
N VAL A 99 -7.06 -14.63 -6.83
CA VAL A 99 -7.98 -13.50 -6.93
C VAL A 99 -8.44 -13.06 -5.54
N SER A 100 -8.87 -13.99 -4.68
CA SER A 100 -9.35 -13.68 -3.33
C SER A 100 -8.27 -13.02 -2.46
N VAL A 101 -7.02 -13.49 -2.57
CA VAL A 101 -5.87 -12.89 -1.89
C VAL A 101 -5.62 -11.47 -2.42
N ALA A 102 -5.70 -11.27 -3.74
CA ALA A 102 -5.49 -9.96 -4.35
C ALA A 102 -6.60 -8.95 -3.96
N GLU A 103 -7.86 -9.37 -3.89
CA GLU A 103 -8.99 -8.56 -3.41
C GLU A 103 -8.77 -8.08 -1.97
N THR A 104 -8.35 -9.00 -1.09
CA THR A 104 -7.99 -8.65 0.29
C THR A 104 -6.85 -7.64 0.33
N GLY A 105 -5.85 -7.80 -0.55
CA GLY A 105 -4.75 -6.86 -0.69
C GLY A 105 -5.21 -5.46 -1.12
N VAL A 106 -6.11 -5.36 -2.11
CA VAL A 106 -6.69 -4.07 -2.55
C VAL A 106 -7.40 -3.37 -1.39
N ASN A 107 -8.21 -4.10 -0.60
CA ASN A 107 -8.90 -3.53 0.56
C ASN A 107 -7.93 -3.04 1.63
N THR A 108 -6.82 -3.75 1.83
CA THR A 108 -5.74 -3.33 2.75
C THR A 108 -5.08 -2.04 2.27
N ASP A 109 -4.80 -1.93 0.96
CA ASP A 109 -4.19 -0.73 0.39
C ASP A 109 -5.14 0.48 0.43
N VAL A 110 -6.45 0.29 0.28
CA VAL A 110 -7.45 1.33 0.51
C VAL A 110 -7.35 1.87 1.95
N ALA A 111 -7.27 0.98 2.94
CA ALA A 111 -7.09 1.39 4.34
C ALA A 111 -5.75 2.13 4.55
N ALA A 112 -4.68 1.71 3.86
CA ALA A 112 -3.38 2.39 3.92
C ALA A 112 -3.45 3.80 3.32
N VAL A 113 -4.15 4.01 2.21
CA VAL A 113 -4.39 5.35 1.62
C VAL A 113 -5.15 6.24 2.61
N TYR A 114 -6.24 5.74 3.22
CA TYR A 114 -6.98 6.50 4.23
C TYR A 114 -6.09 6.88 5.42
N LYS A 115 -5.24 5.97 5.88
CA LYS A 115 -4.29 6.22 6.97
C LYS A 115 -3.26 7.29 6.58
N ALA A 116 -2.69 7.21 5.39
CA ALA A 116 -1.69 8.16 4.90
C ALA A 116 -2.27 9.58 4.75
N LEU A 117 -3.56 9.70 4.38
CA LEU A 117 -4.29 10.96 4.32
C LEU A 117 -4.68 11.52 5.71
N GLY A 118 -4.24 10.87 6.78
CA GLY A 118 -4.52 11.31 8.15
C GLY A 118 -5.82 10.80 8.73
N GLY A 119 -6.40 9.74 8.23
CA GLY A 119 -7.69 9.13 8.55
C GLY A 119 -8.25 9.40 9.95
N GLY A 120 -9.58 9.30 10.09
CA GLY A 120 -10.25 9.50 11.38
C GLY A 120 -11.08 10.80 11.49
N TRP A 121 -11.29 11.51 10.37
CA TRP A 121 -12.30 12.56 10.34
C TRP A 121 -13.71 11.97 10.45
N PRO A 122 -14.58 12.56 11.27
CA PRO A 122 -15.97 12.14 11.33
C PRO A 122 -16.61 12.32 9.96
N ALA A 123 -17.45 11.34 9.55
CA ALA A 123 -18.30 11.53 8.39
C ALA A 123 -19.10 12.83 8.59
N ALA A 124 -19.04 13.75 7.63
CA ALA A 124 -19.89 14.93 7.65
C ALA A 124 -21.34 14.46 7.61
N GLU A 125 -22.09 14.80 8.68
CA GLU A 125 -23.54 14.61 8.73
C GLU A 125 -24.25 15.51 7.71
#